data_f8b56fcba469dd19ab22268396ec05c2
#
_entry.id   f8b56fcba469dd19ab22268396ec05c2
#
_cell.length_a   1.000
_cell.length_b   1.000
_cell.length_c   1.000
_cell.angle_alpha   90.00
_cell.angle_beta   90.00
_cell.angle_gamma   90.00
#
_symmetry.space_group_name_H-M   'P 1'
#
loop_
_entity.id
_entity.type
_entity.pdbx_description
1 polymer ?
#
loop_
_entity_poly.entity_id
_entity_poly.type
_entity_poly.pdbx_seq_one_letter_code
_entity_poly.pdbx_strand_id
1 'polypeptide(L)'
;MTPLPISGYVLAGGRSSRMGRDKALIELAGKPLIEHAVTKLRRVCTEVHILVGAEGEHAGLAQYAPLVHDPHPGCGPVGGFEAALKQSIFEWNLFLPVDMPFLPSALLDDWVRATLQDESRAARIAIFTADGLPQGALALLHREVLPYIVDAIESRRLKLFPVLEEAGRELAAKHGMLPGTVFRNVCWGGFPSKEGSFGRGQKPWQSTTEAQRAAEHLWFANLNTPEDLVEAEVHLDALDT
;
A
#
# COMPACT_ATOMS: atom_id res chain seq x y z
N MET A 1 -2.99 -17.14 8.47
CA MET A 1 -3.31 -15.77 8.95
C MET A 1 -4.83 -15.61 9.01
N THR A 2 -5.38 -14.91 10.01
CA THR A 2 -6.80 -14.55 10.05
C THR A 2 -6.92 -13.11 9.59
N PRO A 3 -7.72 -12.80 8.56
CA PRO A 3 -7.90 -11.44 8.08
C PRO A 3 -8.35 -10.47 9.18
N LEU A 4 -7.82 -9.27 9.14
CA LEU A 4 -8.12 -8.19 10.08
C LEU A 4 -9.36 -7.40 9.61
N PRO A 5 -10.12 -6.76 10.53
CA PRO A 5 -11.27 -5.95 10.20
C PRO A 5 -10.83 -4.61 9.58
N ILE A 6 -10.24 -4.67 8.40
CA ILE A 6 -9.77 -3.54 7.59
C ILE A 6 -10.16 -3.76 6.13
N SER A 7 -10.27 -2.68 5.36
CA SER A 7 -10.40 -2.73 3.91
C SER A 7 -9.04 -2.67 3.24
N GLY A 8 -8.81 -3.53 2.23
CA GLY A 8 -7.64 -3.53 1.37
C GLY A 8 -7.96 -2.96 -0.01
N TYR A 9 -7.06 -2.15 -0.55
CA TYR A 9 -7.22 -1.52 -1.85
C TYR A 9 -5.98 -1.72 -2.71
N VAL A 10 -6.15 -2.40 -3.86
CA VAL A 10 -5.08 -2.50 -4.86
C VAL A 10 -5.13 -1.28 -5.76
N LEU A 11 -4.02 -0.54 -5.86
CA LEU A 11 -3.89 0.56 -6.80
C LEU A 11 -3.53 0.00 -8.18
N ALA A 12 -4.53 -0.14 -9.05
CA ALA A 12 -4.38 -0.61 -10.42
C ALA A 12 -4.52 0.51 -11.46
N GLY A 13 -4.96 1.71 -11.05
CA GLY A 13 -5.07 2.89 -11.90
C GLY A 13 -3.72 3.53 -12.19
N GLY A 14 -3.51 3.92 -13.43
CA GLY A 14 -2.32 4.64 -13.88
C GLY A 14 -2.09 4.43 -15.37
N ARG A 15 -1.67 5.49 -16.10
CA ARG A 15 -1.29 5.36 -17.50
C ARG A 15 0.02 4.59 -17.61
N SER A 16 -0.06 3.28 -17.81
CA SER A 16 1.09 2.42 -18.10
C SER A 16 1.62 2.65 -19.53
N SER A 17 2.09 3.89 -19.79
CA SER A 17 2.56 4.28 -21.14
C SER A 17 3.85 3.61 -21.55
N ARG A 18 4.64 3.09 -20.61
CA ARG A 18 5.98 2.53 -20.88
C ARG A 18 5.96 1.06 -21.31
N MET A 19 4.98 0.30 -20.87
CA MET A 19 4.88 -1.14 -21.18
C MET A 19 3.87 -1.45 -22.31
N GLY A 20 3.15 -0.44 -22.85
CA GLY A 20 2.16 -0.62 -23.93
C GLY A 20 0.96 -1.51 -23.59
N ARG A 21 0.86 -2.00 -22.35
CA ARG A 21 -0.18 -2.90 -21.86
C ARG A 21 -0.66 -2.40 -20.48
N ASP A 22 -1.85 -2.83 -20.10
CA ASP A 22 -2.34 -2.65 -18.72
C ASP A 22 -1.42 -3.41 -17.76
N LYS A 23 -0.71 -2.68 -16.91
CA LYS A 23 0.27 -3.23 -15.97
C LYS A 23 -0.35 -4.28 -15.04
N ALA A 24 -1.60 -4.09 -14.65
CA ALA A 24 -2.34 -5.02 -13.79
C ALA A 24 -2.50 -6.40 -14.42
N LEU A 25 -2.50 -6.49 -15.75
CA LEU A 25 -2.66 -7.73 -16.51
C LEU A 25 -1.34 -8.35 -17.00
N ILE A 26 -0.18 -7.79 -16.62
CA ILE A 26 1.10 -8.42 -16.89
C ILE A 26 1.21 -9.70 -16.07
N GLU A 27 1.58 -10.78 -16.73
CA GLU A 27 1.71 -12.09 -16.08
C GLU A 27 3.09 -12.27 -15.44
N LEU A 28 3.11 -12.80 -14.23
CA LEU A 28 4.26 -13.29 -13.50
C LEU A 28 3.90 -14.66 -12.90
N ALA A 29 4.72 -15.68 -13.12
CA ALA A 29 4.41 -17.07 -12.71
C ALA A 29 3.04 -17.58 -13.21
N GLY A 30 2.62 -17.19 -14.43
CA GLY A 30 1.35 -17.60 -15.04
C GLY A 30 0.10 -16.95 -14.44
N LYS A 31 0.25 -15.90 -13.62
CA LYS A 31 -0.84 -15.13 -13.03
C LYS A 31 -0.63 -13.63 -13.25
N PRO A 32 -1.67 -12.86 -13.55
CA PRO A 32 -1.53 -11.41 -13.69
C PRO A 32 -1.20 -10.75 -12.35
N LEU A 33 -0.47 -9.62 -12.38
CA LEU A 33 -0.05 -8.88 -11.19
C LEU A 33 -1.23 -8.51 -10.27
N ILE A 34 -2.39 -8.22 -10.85
CA ILE A 34 -3.60 -7.92 -10.07
C ILE A 34 -4.04 -9.12 -9.20
N GLU A 35 -3.92 -10.36 -9.71
CA GLU A 35 -4.27 -11.56 -8.96
C GLU A 35 -3.31 -11.77 -7.77
N HIS A 36 -2.00 -11.53 -7.97
CA HIS A 36 -1.02 -11.56 -6.89
C HIS A 36 -1.36 -10.54 -5.79
N ALA A 37 -1.64 -9.29 -6.19
CA ALA A 37 -1.94 -8.22 -5.24
C ALA A 37 -3.25 -8.46 -4.47
N VAL A 38 -4.33 -8.87 -5.16
CA VAL A 38 -5.63 -9.20 -4.54
C VAL A 38 -5.49 -10.39 -3.58
N THR A 39 -4.80 -11.46 -3.99
CA THR A 39 -4.58 -12.65 -3.15
C THR A 39 -3.82 -12.28 -1.89
N LYS A 40 -2.78 -11.44 -2.01
CA LYS A 40 -1.99 -10.92 -0.90
C LYS A 40 -2.86 -10.14 0.10
N LEU A 41 -3.66 -9.19 -0.37
CA LEU A 41 -4.55 -8.41 0.49
C LEU A 41 -5.64 -9.27 1.16
N ARG A 42 -6.18 -10.29 0.48
CA ARG A 42 -7.17 -11.22 1.07
C ARG A 42 -6.65 -12.02 2.27
N ARG A 43 -5.33 -12.16 2.41
CA ARG A 43 -4.71 -12.78 3.58
C ARG A 43 -4.70 -11.87 4.80
N VAL A 44 -4.71 -10.55 4.58
CA VAL A 44 -4.56 -9.52 5.61
C VAL A 44 -5.88 -8.81 5.91
N CYS A 45 -6.70 -8.54 4.90
CA CYS A 45 -7.88 -7.70 4.96
C CYS A 45 -9.17 -8.51 4.84
N THR A 46 -10.22 -8.13 5.57
CA THR A 46 -11.56 -8.74 5.47
C THR A 46 -12.23 -8.40 4.15
N GLU A 47 -12.03 -7.20 3.63
CA GLU A 47 -12.54 -6.76 2.32
C GLU A 47 -11.40 -6.32 1.43
N VAL A 48 -11.52 -6.62 0.13
CA VAL A 48 -10.52 -6.21 -0.88
C VAL A 48 -11.22 -5.64 -2.10
N HIS A 49 -10.71 -4.49 -2.55
CA HIS A 49 -11.20 -3.74 -3.70
C HIS A 49 -10.04 -3.36 -4.63
N ILE A 50 -10.35 -3.02 -5.86
CA ILE A 50 -9.39 -2.53 -6.86
C ILE A 50 -9.71 -1.08 -7.18
N LEU A 51 -8.75 -0.19 -6.93
CA LEU A 51 -8.83 1.22 -7.33
C LEU A 51 -8.45 1.34 -8.80
N VAL A 52 -9.37 1.88 -9.58
CA VAL A 52 -9.19 2.14 -11.01
C VAL A 52 -9.44 3.62 -11.32
N GLY A 53 -9.09 4.06 -12.53
CA GLY A 53 -9.38 5.41 -13.00
C GLY A 53 -10.88 5.69 -13.16
N ALA A 54 -11.25 6.44 -14.22
CA ALA A 54 -12.63 6.79 -14.50
C ALA A 54 -13.52 5.56 -14.74
N GLU A 55 -14.82 5.75 -14.60
CA GLU A 55 -15.82 4.71 -14.86
C GLU A 55 -15.67 4.18 -16.29
N GLY A 56 -15.76 2.85 -16.45
CA GLY A 56 -15.56 2.14 -17.72
C GLY A 56 -14.12 1.77 -18.04
N GLU A 57 -13.12 2.34 -17.36
CA GLU A 57 -11.74 1.90 -17.47
C GLU A 57 -11.53 0.59 -16.69
N HIS A 58 -10.69 -0.30 -17.24
CA HIS A 58 -10.27 -1.54 -16.57
C HIS A 58 -11.40 -2.50 -16.15
N ALA A 59 -12.56 -2.51 -16.84
CA ALA A 59 -13.69 -3.37 -16.48
C ALA A 59 -13.32 -4.87 -16.35
N GLY A 60 -12.31 -5.33 -17.09
CA GLY A 60 -11.80 -6.71 -16.99
C GLY A 60 -11.19 -7.06 -15.62
N LEU A 61 -10.86 -6.07 -14.77
CA LEU A 61 -10.33 -6.32 -13.44
C LEU A 61 -11.42 -6.71 -12.43
N ALA A 62 -12.70 -6.46 -12.73
CA ALA A 62 -13.83 -6.79 -11.84
C ALA A 62 -13.96 -8.29 -11.51
N GLN A 63 -13.36 -9.17 -12.32
CA GLN A 63 -13.31 -10.60 -12.04
C GLN A 63 -12.43 -10.96 -10.84
N TYR A 64 -11.48 -10.11 -10.46
CA TYR A 64 -10.55 -10.37 -9.34
C TYR A 64 -11.07 -9.81 -8.01
N ALA A 65 -11.66 -8.60 -8.01
CA ALA A 65 -12.32 -7.97 -6.86
C ALA A 65 -13.22 -6.81 -7.31
N PRO A 66 -14.16 -6.33 -6.46
CA PRO A 66 -14.98 -5.15 -6.75
C PRO A 66 -14.13 -3.93 -7.09
N LEU A 67 -14.56 -3.17 -8.11
CA LEU A 67 -13.89 -1.96 -8.55
C LEU A 67 -14.37 -0.73 -7.76
N VAL A 68 -13.45 0.17 -7.52
CA VAL A 68 -13.69 1.51 -6.97
C VAL A 68 -13.16 2.53 -7.95
N HIS A 69 -14.03 3.35 -8.47
CA HIS A 69 -13.70 4.34 -9.49
C HIS A 69 -13.27 5.66 -8.85
N ASP A 70 -12.23 6.29 -9.42
CA ASP A 70 -11.78 7.61 -9.05
C ASP A 70 -12.83 8.65 -9.52
N PRO A 71 -13.49 9.38 -8.59
CA PRO A 71 -14.45 10.42 -8.95
C PRO A 71 -13.77 11.69 -9.51
N HIS A 72 -12.45 11.81 -9.38
CA HIS A 72 -11.63 12.95 -9.80
C HIS A 72 -10.53 12.53 -10.79
N PRO A 73 -10.88 12.11 -12.03
CA PRO A 73 -9.89 11.68 -13.02
C PRO A 73 -8.79 12.72 -13.21
N GLY A 74 -7.53 12.27 -13.16
CA GLY A 74 -6.38 13.16 -13.30
C GLY A 74 -5.79 13.65 -11.97
N CYS A 75 -6.38 13.32 -10.82
CA CYS A 75 -5.81 13.60 -9.50
C CYS A 75 -4.76 12.56 -9.06
N GLY A 76 -4.42 11.60 -9.92
CA GLY A 76 -3.46 10.55 -9.61
C GLY A 76 -3.91 9.67 -8.43
N PRO A 77 -2.99 9.10 -7.65
CA PRO A 77 -3.38 8.20 -6.55
C PRO A 77 -4.21 8.87 -5.45
N VAL A 78 -4.15 10.21 -5.31
CA VAL A 78 -4.89 10.95 -4.27
C VAL A 78 -6.40 10.82 -4.48
N GLY A 79 -6.89 10.85 -5.75
CA GLY A 79 -8.30 10.63 -6.06
C GLY A 79 -8.78 9.22 -5.72
N GLY A 80 -7.97 8.21 -6.02
CA GLY A 80 -8.26 6.83 -5.62
C GLY A 80 -8.31 6.65 -4.09
N PHE A 81 -7.42 7.31 -3.35
CA PHE A 81 -7.43 7.29 -1.89
C PHE A 81 -8.69 7.94 -1.31
N GLU A 82 -9.13 9.05 -1.86
CA GLU A 82 -10.41 9.67 -1.49
C GLU A 82 -11.57 8.71 -1.71
N ALA A 83 -11.68 8.12 -2.91
CA ALA A 83 -12.75 7.18 -3.26
C ALA A 83 -12.79 6.00 -2.29
N ALA A 84 -11.63 5.42 -1.99
CA ALA A 84 -11.48 4.31 -1.05
C ALA A 84 -11.95 4.67 0.36
N LEU A 85 -11.45 5.78 0.92
CA LEU A 85 -11.75 6.21 2.28
C LEU A 85 -13.22 6.63 2.45
N LYS A 86 -13.86 7.17 1.40
CA LYS A 86 -15.29 7.53 1.40
C LYS A 86 -16.20 6.31 1.50
N GLN A 87 -15.89 5.23 0.80
CA GLN A 87 -16.75 4.05 0.76
C GLN A 87 -16.44 3.01 1.83
N SER A 88 -15.24 3.04 2.43
CA SER A 88 -14.83 2.04 3.41
C SER A 88 -15.76 1.97 4.61
N ILE A 89 -16.14 0.74 4.99
CA ILE A 89 -16.91 0.48 6.22
C ILE A 89 -16.01 0.34 7.45
N PHE A 90 -14.70 0.16 7.25
CA PHE A 90 -13.73 0.02 8.33
C PHE A 90 -13.00 1.34 8.60
N GLU A 91 -12.49 1.49 9.82
CA GLU A 91 -11.69 2.65 10.19
C GLU A 91 -10.31 2.64 9.51
N TRP A 92 -9.73 1.45 9.33
CA TRP A 92 -8.41 1.28 8.76
C TRP A 92 -8.45 0.73 7.34
N ASN A 93 -7.56 1.24 6.50
CA ASN A 93 -7.53 1.01 5.06
C ASN A 93 -6.10 0.80 4.60
N LEU A 94 -5.83 -0.39 4.05
CA LEU A 94 -4.52 -0.78 3.53
C LEU A 94 -4.48 -0.59 2.01
N PHE A 95 -3.54 0.21 1.54
CA PHE A 95 -3.30 0.48 0.12
C PHE A 95 -2.05 -0.27 -0.34
N LEU A 96 -2.15 -0.97 -1.47
CA LEU A 96 -1.07 -1.73 -2.07
C LEU A 96 -0.96 -1.44 -3.56
N PRO A 97 0.20 -0.97 -4.08
CA PRO A 97 0.45 -0.91 -5.51
C PRO A 97 0.40 -2.31 -6.16
N VAL A 98 -0.18 -2.39 -7.36
CA VAL A 98 -0.30 -3.65 -8.11
C VAL A 98 1.04 -4.23 -8.53
N ASP A 99 2.07 -3.39 -8.59
CA ASP A 99 3.39 -3.68 -9.15
C ASP A 99 4.46 -4.08 -8.12
N MET A 100 4.05 -4.42 -6.90
CA MET A 100 4.91 -4.94 -5.83
C MET A 100 4.63 -6.43 -5.54
N PRO A 101 4.86 -7.37 -6.49
CA PRO A 101 4.48 -8.77 -6.31
C PRO A 101 5.30 -9.49 -5.23
N PHE A 102 6.54 -9.06 -4.97
CA PHE A 102 7.45 -9.70 -4.01
C PHE A 102 7.27 -9.24 -2.57
N LEU A 103 6.49 -8.18 -2.31
CA LEU A 103 6.22 -7.75 -0.94
C LEU A 103 5.46 -8.88 -0.20
N PRO A 104 6.04 -9.50 0.86
CA PRO A 104 5.40 -10.64 1.50
C PRO A 104 4.11 -10.26 2.23
N SER A 105 3.06 -11.06 2.09
CA SER A 105 1.82 -10.87 2.88
C SER A 105 2.06 -11.00 4.38
N ALA A 106 3.03 -11.83 4.79
CA ALA A 106 3.44 -11.96 6.18
C ALA A 106 4.00 -10.63 6.74
N LEU A 107 4.82 -9.91 5.97
CA LEU A 107 5.32 -8.59 6.36
C LEU A 107 4.18 -7.58 6.49
N LEU A 108 3.22 -7.59 5.55
CA LEU A 108 2.05 -6.72 5.63
C LEU A 108 1.19 -7.02 6.86
N ASP A 109 0.92 -8.29 7.16
CA ASP A 109 0.13 -8.70 8.33
C ASP A 109 0.81 -8.25 9.63
N ASP A 110 2.12 -8.53 9.78
CA ASP A 110 2.89 -8.13 10.96
C ASP A 110 2.90 -6.60 11.14
N TRP A 111 3.09 -5.85 10.04
CA TRP A 111 3.07 -4.38 10.07
C TRP A 111 1.71 -3.80 10.45
N VAL A 112 0.64 -4.31 9.85
CA VAL A 112 -0.73 -3.86 10.16
C VAL A 112 -1.06 -4.17 11.61
N ARG A 113 -0.80 -5.40 12.08
CA ARG A 113 -1.04 -5.78 13.48
C ARG A 113 -0.26 -4.91 14.45
N ALA A 114 1.03 -4.68 14.19
CA ALA A 114 1.85 -3.81 15.03
C ALA A 114 1.32 -2.38 15.09
N THR A 115 0.76 -1.87 13.98
CA THR A 115 0.15 -0.53 13.95
C THR A 115 -1.17 -0.48 14.71
N LEU A 116 -2.04 -1.50 14.55
CA LEU A 116 -3.35 -1.56 15.19
C LEU A 116 -3.26 -1.86 16.69
N GLN A 117 -2.26 -2.62 17.12
CA GLN A 117 -2.04 -3.03 18.51
C GLN A 117 -1.22 -2.01 19.32
N ASP A 118 -0.80 -0.91 18.68
CA ASP A 118 -0.07 0.13 19.38
C ASP A 118 -0.89 0.71 20.55
N GLU A 119 -0.33 0.58 21.75
CA GLU A 119 -1.00 0.99 22.99
C GLU A 119 -1.37 2.47 23.01
N SER A 120 -0.58 3.32 22.34
CA SER A 120 -0.87 4.77 22.24
C SER A 120 -2.13 5.06 21.45
N ARG A 121 -2.52 4.16 20.52
CA ARG A 121 -3.62 4.34 19.55
C ARG A 121 -3.56 5.68 18.81
N ALA A 122 -2.37 6.27 18.71
CA ALA A 122 -2.17 7.59 18.15
C ALA A 122 -2.02 7.55 16.63
N ALA A 123 -1.51 6.45 16.06
CA ALA A 123 -1.29 6.31 14.63
C ALA A 123 -2.58 6.57 13.83
N ARG A 124 -2.45 7.33 12.74
CA ARG A 124 -3.50 7.55 11.73
C ARG A 124 -3.00 7.30 10.32
N ILE A 125 -1.71 7.38 10.15
CA ILE A 125 -1.01 7.14 8.89
C ILE A 125 0.20 6.26 9.21
N ALA A 126 0.39 5.18 8.46
CA ALA A 126 1.63 4.41 8.47
C ALA A 126 2.07 4.11 7.03
N ILE A 127 3.37 4.25 6.77
CA ILE A 127 4.01 3.96 5.48
C ILE A 127 5.36 3.27 5.71
N PHE A 128 5.94 2.77 4.62
CA PHE A 128 7.34 2.38 4.56
C PHE A 128 8.21 3.45 3.90
N THR A 129 9.46 3.53 4.32
CA THR A 129 10.55 4.13 3.56
C THR A 129 11.56 3.02 3.26
N ALA A 130 11.73 2.67 1.99
CA ALA A 130 12.69 1.68 1.53
C ALA A 130 13.87 2.39 0.86
N ASP A 131 15.09 2.09 1.26
CA ASP A 131 16.33 2.69 0.74
C ASP A 131 16.30 4.22 0.69
N GLY A 132 15.70 4.84 1.71
CA GLY A 132 15.56 6.29 1.82
C GLY A 132 14.42 6.90 0.99
N LEU A 133 13.65 6.09 0.26
CA LEU A 133 12.53 6.53 -0.57
C LEU A 133 11.19 6.19 0.09
N PRO A 134 10.33 7.18 0.42
CA PRO A 134 9.01 6.93 0.98
C PRO A 134 8.11 6.17 0.00
N GLN A 135 7.51 5.08 0.46
CA GLN A 135 6.55 4.26 -0.30
C GLN A 135 5.11 4.74 -0.05
N GLY A 136 4.81 5.99 -0.44
CA GLY A 136 3.54 6.63 -0.09
C GLY A 136 2.29 5.93 -0.66
N ALA A 137 2.43 5.16 -1.74
CA ALA A 137 1.35 4.37 -2.31
C ALA A 137 1.10 3.05 -1.56
N LEU A 138 2.10 2.56 -0.81
CA LEU A 138 1.98 1.48 0.17
C LEU A 138 1.69 2.09 1.54
N ALA A 139 0.42 2.25 1.87
CA ALA A 139 0.00 3.01 3.05
C ALA A 139 -1.10 2.30 3.84
N LEU A 140 -1.06 2.44 5.15
CA LEU A 140 -2.16 2.08 6.06
C LEU A 140 -2.73 3.36 6.64
N LEU A 141 -3.97 3.69 6.29
CA LEU A 141 -4.61 4.96 6.63
C LEU A 141 -5.86 4.75 7.49
N HIS A 142 -5.99 5.54 8.53
CA HIS A 142 -7.22 5.68 9.28
C HIS A 142 -8.19 6.63 8.55
N ARG A 143 -9.51 6.41 8.66
CA ARG A 143 -10.53 7.25 8.00
C ARG A 143 -10.46 8.74 8.36
N GLU A 144 -9.91 9.08 9.51
CA GLU A 144 -9.70 10.49 9.90
C GLU A 144 -8.81 11.28 8.94
N VAL A 145 -8.06 10.59 8.06
CA VAL A 145 -7.24 11.23 7.02
C VAL A 145 -8.08 11.80 5.87
N LEU A 146 -9.31 11.30 5.66
CA LEU A 146 -10.16 11.66 4.52
C LEU A 146 -10.35 13.18 4.33
N PRO A 147 -10.66 14.01 5.35
CA PRO A 147 -10.85 15.45 5.15
C PRO A 147 -9.61 16.15 4.54
N TYR A 148 -8.41 15.69 4.89
CA TYR A 148 -7.14 16.24 4.39
C TYR A 148 -6.86 15.82 2.95
N ILE A 149 -7.29 14.62 2.55
CA ILE A 149 -7.23 14.17 1.15
C ILE A 149 -8.18 15.00 0.29
N VAL A 150 -9.40 15.25 0.77
CA VAL A 150 -10.40 16.09 0.07
C VAL A 150 -9.85 17.50 -0.14
N ASP A 151 -9.35 18.15 0.91
CA ASP A 151 -8.75 19.48 0.83
C ASP A 151 -7.54 19.54 -0.13
N ALA A 152 -6.72 18.47 -0.14
CA ALA A 152 -5.60 18.38 -1.06
C ALA A 152 -6.05 18.32 -2.53
N ILE A 153 -7.14 17.62 -2.85
CA ILE A 153 -7.72 17.57 -4.20
C ILE A 153 -8.27 18.95 -4.60
N GLU A 154 -9.05 19.58 -3.73
CA GLU A 154 -9.62 20.91 -3.96
C GLU A 154 -8.53 21.96 -4.18
N SER A 155 -7.44 21.89 -3.41
CA SER A 155 -6.28 22.78 -3.52
C SER A 155 -5.26 22.35 -4.59
N ARG A 156 -5.54 21.31 -5.39
CA ARG A 156 -4.64 20.78 -6.42
C ARG A 156 -3.26 20.33 -5.89
N ARG A 157 -3.17 19.94 -4.64
CA ARG A 157 -1.98 19.34 -4.04
C ARG A 157 -2.03 17.82 -4.27
N LEU A 158 -1.46 17.34 -5.38
CA LEU A 158 -1.67 15.98 -5.87
C LEU A 158 -0.46 15.05 -5.67
N LYS A 159 0.58 15.50 -4.97
CA LYS A 159 1.72 14.64 -4.58
C LYS A 159 1.40 13.91 -3.30
N LEU A 160 1.18 12.60 -3.40
CA LEU A 160 0.62 11.77 -2.32
C LEU A 160 1.41 11.87 -1.01
N PHE A 161 2.74 11.65 -1.03
CA PHE A 161 3.55 11.65 0.18
C PHE A 161 3.50 13.00 0.94
N PRO A 162 3.71 14.18 0.31
CA PRO A 162 3.53 15.47 0.97
C PRO A 162 2.13 15.69 1.55
N VAL A 163 1.07 15.21 0.87
CA VAL A 163 -0.31 15.28 1.38
C VAL A 163 -0.47 14.46 2.65
N LEU A 164 0.07 13.24 2.69
CA LEU A 164 0.03 12.39 3.88
C LEU A 164 0.84 12.98 5.05
N GLU A 165 2.01 13.57 4.79
CA GLU A 165 2.81 14.25 5.82
C GLU A 165 2.07 15.43 6.43
N GLU A 166 1.44 16.26 5.60
CA GLU A 166 0.65 17.41 6.04
C GLU A 166 -0.56 16.95 6.87
N ALA A 167 -1.32 15.96 6.37
CA ALA A 167 -2.42 15.36 7.10
C ALA A 167 -1.99 14.83 8.49
N GLY A 168 -0.83 14.17 8.55
CA GLY A 168 -0.27 13.68 9.82
C GLY A 168 0.07 14.80 10.79
N ARG A 169 0.64 15.92 10.32
CA ARG A 169 0.93 17.10 11.16
C ARG A 169 -0.32 17.77 11.69
N GLU A 170 -1.32 17.96 10.83
CA GLU A 170 -2.58 18.60 11.21
C GLU A 170 -3.40 17.72 12.17
N LEU A 171 -3.47 16.41 11.93
CA LEU A 171 -4.09 15.45 12.86
C LEU A 171 -3.39 15.46 14.21
N ALA A 172 -2.06 15.49 14.24
CA ALA A 172 -1.30 15.58 15.47
C ALA A 172 -1.63 16.86 16.24
N ALA A 173 -1.67 18.00 15.57
CA ALA A 173 -2.04 19.29 16.17
C ALA A 173 -3.49 19.25 16.71
N LYS A 174 -4.44 18.71 15.94
CA LYS A 174 -5.85 18.57 16.33
C LYS A 174 -6.03 17.72 17.60
N HIS A 175 -5.23 16.66 17.76
CA HIS A 175 -5.31 15.75 18.90
C HIS A 175 -4.35 16.10 20.04
N GLY A 176 -3.53 17.16 19.92
CA GLY A 176 -2.50 17.51 20.91
C GLY A 176 -1.39 16.48 21.03
N MET A 177 -1.07 15.81 19.94
CA MET A 177 -0.07 14.72 19.85
C MET A 177 1.20 15.16 19.12
N LEU A 178 2.27 14.38 19.27
CA LEU A 178 3.48 14.59 18.47
C LEU A 178 3.27 14.07 17.04
N PRO A 179 3.73 14.79 16.00
CA PRO A 179 3.56 14.36 14.60
C PRO A 179 4.06 12.93 14.33
N GLY A 180 5.19 12.51 14.87
CA GLY A 180 5.76 11.18 14.68
C GLY A 180 4.95 10.04 15.33
N THR A 181 4.01 10.33 16.23
CA THR A 181 3.10 9.31 16.77
C THR A 181 1.89 9.09 15.87
N VAL A 182 1.45 10.12 15.17
CA VAL A 182 0.30 10.09 14.26
C VAL A 182 0.71 9.60 12.86
N PHE A 183 1.84 10.10 12.35
CA PHE A 183 2.46 9.66 11.11
C PHE A 183 3.63 8.71 11.42
N ARG A 184 3.41 7.42 11.19
CA ARG A 184 4.43 6.38 11.40
C ARG A 184 5.13 6.06 10.09
N ASN A 185 6.44 6.17 10.10
CA ASN A 185 7.28 5.78 8.98
C ASN A 185 8.22 4.65 9.41
N VAL A 186 8.06 3.48 8.78
CA VAL A 186 8.90 2.30 9.03
C VAL A 186 10.02 2.30 8.00
N CYS A 187 11.25 2.53 8.44
CA CYS A 187 12.42 2.50 7.57
C CYS A 187 12.86 1.05 7.32
N TRP A 188 13.04 0.70 6.04
CA TRP A 188 13.55 -0.57 5.55
C TRP A 188 14.83 -0.35 4.75
N GLY A 189 15.88 -1.16 5.01
CA GLY A 189 17.18 -1.03 4.33
C GLY A 189 18.10 0.04 4.91
N GLY A 190 19.38 -0.19 4.84
CA GLY A 190 20.54 0.71 4.82
C GLY A 190 20.86 1.67 5.98
N PHE A 191 19.92 2.05 6.83
CA PHE A 191 20.19 2.95 7.95
C PHE A 191 19.57 2.44 9.25
N PRO A 192 20.35 2.30 10.33
CA PRO A 192 19.80 2.05 11.65
C PRO A 192 19.05 3.31 12.11
N SER A 193 17.76 3.39 11.81
CA SER A 193 16.92 4.45 12.35
C SER A 193 16.77 4.24 13.85
N LYS A 194 17.17 5.25 14.64
CA LYS A 194 16.95 5.28 16.10
C LYS A 194 15.46 5.39 16.47
N GLU A 195 14.59 5.68 15.49
CA GLU A 195 13.16 5.93 15.67
C GLU A 195 12.41 5.25 14.54
N GLY A 196 11.72 4.15 14.84
CA GLY A 196 10.82 3.49 13.88
C GLY A 196 11.05 2.00 13.71
N SER A 197 11.51 1.33 14.74
CA SER A 197 11.50 -0.14 14.75
C SER A 197 10.05 -0.65 14.94
N PHE A 198 9.67 -1.69 14.21
CA PHE A 198 8.67 -2.65 14.68
C PHE A 198 8.82 -2.83 16.19
N GLY A 199 7.72 -2.91 16.94
CA GLY A 199 7.71 -2.92 18.41
C GLY A 199 8.83 -3.77 19.01
N ARG A 200 9.38 -3.32 20.13
CA ARG A 200 10.56 -3.94 20.78
C ARG A 200 10.44 -5.46 20.81
N GLY A 201 11.26 -6.16 20.03
CA GLY A 201 11.39 -7.63 20.03
C GLY A 201 10.77 -8.37 18.87
N GLN A 202 9.97 -7.75 18.00
CA GLN A 202 9.47 -8.41 16.79
C GLN A 202 10.45 -8.20 15.62
N LYS A 203 10.97 -9.33 15.13
CA LYS A 203 11.69 -9.37 13.85
C LYS A 203 10.65 -9.66 12.77
N PRO A 204 10.32 -8.72 11.88
CA PRO A 204 9.24 -8.88 10.90
C PRO A 204 9.45 -10.03 9.90
N TRP A 205 10.66 -10.57 9.86
CA TRP A 205 11.03 -11.70 9.00
C TRP A 205 10.81 -13.09 9.60
N GLN A 206 10.33 -13.22 10.84
CA GLN A 206 10.07 -14.55 11.41
C GLN A 206 8.97 -15.31 10.66
N SER A 207 8.03 -14.56 10.05
CA SER A 207 6.90 -15.12 9.30
C SER A 207 7.18 -15.28 7.80
N THR A 208 8.34 -14.83 7.28
CA THR A 208 8.72 -14.97 5.87
C THR A 208 9.47 -16.26 5.60
N THR A 209 9.34 -16.81 4.38
CA THR A 209 10.09 -17.98 3.92
C THR A 209 11.56 -17.66 3.67
N GLU A 210 12.41 -18.70 3.54
CA GLU A 210 13.82 -18.51 3.17
C GLU A 210 13.96 -17.86 1.79
N ALA A 211 13.16 -18.30 0.80
CA ALA A 211 13.14 -17.73 -0.54
C ALA A 211 12.75 -16.24 -0.51
N GLN A 212 11.71 -15.88 0.25
CA GLN A 212 11.32 -14.47 0.42
C GLN A 212 12.45 -13.62 1.01
N ARG A 213 13.16 -14.13 2.02
CA ARG A 213 14.32 -13.42 2.60
C ARG A 213 15.48 -13.29 1.64
N ALA A 214 15.74 -14.31 0.81
CA ALA A 214 16.78 -14.25 -0.21
C ALA A 214 16.48 -13.18 -1.27
N ALA A 215 15.20 -12.92 -1.56
CA ALA A 215 14.72 -11.89 -2.48
C ALA A 215 14.30 -10.59 -1.77
N GLU A 216 14.83 -10.28 -0.58
CA GLU A 216 14.46 -9.08 0.21
C GLU A 216 14.64 -7.77 -0.57
N HIS A 217 15.64 -7.69 -1.45
CA HIS A 217 15.88 -6.53 -2.31
C HIS A 217 14.73 -6.23 -3.29
N LEU A 218 13.84 -7.21 -3.56
CA LEU A 218 12.67 -7.05 -4.42
C LEU A 218 11.39 -6.68 -3.66
N TRP A 219 11.37 -6.70 -2.33
CA TRP A 219 10.13 -6.50 -1.57
C TRP A 219 9.43 -5.18 -1.88
N PHE A 220 10.20 -4.10 -2.06
CA PHE A 220 9.69 -2.77 -2.39
C PHE A 220 9.99 -2.37 -3.83
N ALA A 221 10.47 -3.30 -4.66
CA ALA A 221 10.70 -3.04 -6.07
C ALA A 221 9.38 -3.00 -6.85
N ASN A 222 9.25 -2.00 -7.72
CA ASN A 222 8.12 -1.86 -8.63
C ASN A 222 8.49 -2.44 -9.99
N LEU A 223 7.70 -3.38 -10.51
CA LEU A 223 7.90 -3.91 -11.87
C LEU A 223 7.42 -2.87 -12.90
N ASN A 224 8.33 -2.04 -13.42
CA ASN A 224 8.03 -0.92 -14.32
C ASN A 224 8.50 -1.14 -15.75
N THR A 225 9.46 -2.04 -15.97
CA THR A 225 10.12 -2.30 -17.25
C THR A 225 10.11 -3.78 -17.60
N PRO A 226 10.33 -4.16 -18.87
CA PRO A 226 10.55 -5.56 -19.26
C PRO A 226 11.74 -6.20 -18.54
N GLU A 227 12.79 -5.41 -18.26
CA GLU A 227 13.98 -5.86 -17.54
C GLU A 227 13.64 -6.24 -16.10
N ASP A 228 12.80 -5.46 -15.40
CA ASP A 228 12.31 -5.78 -14.05
C ASP A 228 11.55 -7.12 -14.05
N LEU A 229 10.80 -7.41 -15.14
CA LEU A 229 10.06 -8.66 -15.26
C LEU A 229 11.01 -9.85 -15.44
N VAL A 230 12.07 -9.70 -16.22
CA VAL A 230 13.10 -10.73 -16.42
C VAL A 230 13.81 -11.03 -15.08
N GLU A 231 14.14 -10.01 -14.29
CA GLU A 231 14.70 -10.19 -12.95
C GLU A 231 13.69 -10.90 -12.02
N ALA A 232 12.43 -10.50 -12.07
CA ALA A 232 11.36 -11.12 -11.29
C ALA A 232 11.20 -12.62 -11.57
N GLU A 233 11.36 -13.05 -12.82
CA GLU A 233 11.24 -14.46 -13.24
C GLU A 233 12.31 -15.38 -12.62
N VAL A 234 13.43 -14.81 -12.15
CA VAL A 234 14.48 -15.57 -11.45
C VAL A 234 14.10 -15.90 -10.01
N HIS A 235 13.14 -15.17 -9.42
CA HIS A 235 12.79 -15.24 -8.00
C HIS A 235 11.33 -15.69 -7.75
N LEU A 236 10.75 -16.50 -8.65
CA LEU A 236 9.34 -16.91 -8.56
C LEU A 236 9.00 -17.67 -7.28
N ASP A 237 9.97 -18.35 -6.66
CA ASP A 237 9.84 -19.06 -5.38
C ASP A 237 9.67 -18.12 -4.17
N ALA A 238 9.99 -16.83 -4.35
CA ALA A 238 9.79 -15.81 -3.34
C ALA A 238 8.38 -15.17 -3.37
N LEU A 239 7.57 -15.47 -4.38
CA LEU A 239 6.17 -15.02 -4.42
C LEU A 239 5.36 -15.66 -3.29
N ASP A 240 4.32 -14.97 -2.84
CA ASP A 240 3.32 -15.57 -1.95
C ASP A 240 2.60 -16.72 -2.68
N THR A 241 2.61 -17.91 -2.12
CA THR A 241 1.93 -19.13 -2.61
C THR A 241 0.57 -19.30 -1.97
#